data_c1dc85229dfbf71c4ced1ea4ca7f6e90
#
_entry.id   c1dc85229dfbf71c4ced1ea4ca7f6e90
#
_cell.length_a   1.000
_cell.length_b   1.000
_cell.length_c   1.000
_cell.angle_alpha   90.00
_cell.angle_beta   90.00
_cell.angle_gamma   90.00
#
_symmetry.space_group_name_H-M   'P 1'
#
loop_
_entity.id
_entity.type
_entity.pdbx_description
1 polymer ?
#
loop_
_entity_poly.entity_id
_entity_poly.type
_entity_poly.pdbx_seq_one_letter_code
_entity_poly.pdbx_strand_id
1 'polypeptide(L)'
;MSNFNLETYKDLKEKLGENYVLKTYWLNNKMVGFISGAIKKNSLDAHFVGIDYQLNREYAIYQRMLYDYIETAISKGLNKINFGRTASEIKSSVGAVPQDLTMYLRHKKSIKNKILKLFLQRIQPTPFQQKFPFKTIKNLHEKQ
;
A
#
# COMPACT_ATOMS: atom_id res chain seq x y z
N MET A 1 18.69 -7.34 -0.15
CA MET A 1 17.77 -6.19 -0.13
C MET A 1 18.40 -5.11 -0.96
N SER A 2 17.76 -4.66 -2.02
CA SER A 2 18.22 -3.50 -2.77
C SER A 2 18.10 -2.27 -1.86
N ASN A 3 19.21 -1.58 -1.61
CA ASN A 3 19.19 -0.33 -0.87
C ASN A 3 18.51 0.72 -1.74
N PHE A 4 17.24 1.01 -1.45
CA PHE A 4 16.59 2.20 -1.96
C PHE A 4 17.25 3.41 -1.30
N ASN A 5 18.09 4.09 -2.04
CA ASN A 5 18.77 5.30 -1.60
C ASN A 5 18.08 6.56 -2.14
N LEU A 6 18.53 7.72 -1.71
CA LEU A 6 17.96 9.00 -2.14
C LEU A 6 18.01 9.21 -3.65
N GLU A 7 19.06 8.73 -4.32
CA GLU A 7 19.21 8.82 -5.77
C GLU A 7 18.10 8.08 -6.51
N THR A 8 17.70 6.89 -6.01
CA THR A 8 16.58 6.13 -6.59
C THR A 8 15.29 6.94 -6.59
N TYR A 9 15.00 7.69 -5.52
CA TYR A 9 13.80 8.54 -5.46
C TYR A 9 13.90 9.74 -6.40
N LYS A 10 15.08 10.33 -6.57
CA LYS A 10 15.34 11.40 -7.54
C LYS A 10 15.14 10.90 -8.97
N ASP A 11 15.72 9.76 -9.31
CA ASP A 11 15.57 9.12 -10.63
C ASP A 11 14.11 8.81 -10.95
N LEU A 12 13.35 8.31 -9.95
CA LEU A 12 11.94 8.05 -10.14
C LEU A 12 11.15 9.35 -10.39
N LYS A 13 11.46 10.42 -9.65
CA LYS A 13 10.82 11.73 -9.86
C LYS A 13 11.16 12.31 -11.23
N GLU A 14 12.40 12.21 -11.66
CA GLU A 14 12.84 12.69 -12.97
C GLU A 14 12.16 11.92 -14.12
N LYS A 15 12.15 10.58 -14.05
CA LYS A 15 11.60 9.72 -15.11
C LYS A 15 10.08 9.71 -15.18
N LEU A 16 9.40 9.79 -14.04
CA LEU A 16 7.93 9.73 -13.95
C LEU A 16 7.27 11.12 -13.89
N GLY A 17 8.02 12.17 -13.58
CA GLY A 17 7.54 13.54 -13.54
C GLY A 17 6.33 13.71 -12.62
N GLU A 18 5.26 14.26 -13.18
CA GLU A 18 3.99 14.49 -12.47
C GLU A 18 3.22 13.21 -12.12
N ASN A 19 3.60 12.08 -12.71
CA ASN A 19 3.04 10.78 -12.36
C ASN A 19 3.69 10.16 -11.13
N TYR A 20 4.75 10.77 -10.57
CA TYR A 20 5.37 10.32 -9.33
C TYR A 20 4.92 11.17 -8.15
N VAL A 21 4.29 10.51 -7.19
CA VAL A 21 3.85 11.11 -5.93
C VAL A 21 4.93 10.87 -4.88
N LEU A 22 5.42 11.95 -4.28
CA LEU A 22 6.31 11.92 -3.13
C LEU A 22 5.88 13.03 -2.18
N LYS A 23 5.51 12.68 -0.95
CA LYS A 23 5.20 13.63 0.14
C LYS A 23 6.05 13.29 1.36
N THR A 24 6.56 14.30 2.04
CA THR A 24 7.31 14.19 3.29
C THR A 24 6.54 14.83 4.43
N TYR A 25 6.70 14.29 5.62
CA TYR A 25 6.00 14.73 6.84
C TYR A 25 7.04 15.23 7.84
N TRP A 26 6.79 16.40 8.40
CA TRP A 26 7.72 17.09 9.27
C TRP A 26 7.05 17.47 10.59
N LEU A 27 7.77 17.29 11.70
CA LEU A 27 7.37 17.72 13.02
C LEU A 27 8.56 18.41 13.65
N ASN A 28 8.41 19.68 14.05
CA ASN A 28 9.48 20.49 14.67
C ASN A 28 10.81 20.42 13.89
N ASN A 29 10.75 20.64 12.57
CA ASN A 29 11.89 20.58 11.65
C ASN A 29 12.58 19.21 11.51
N LYS A 30 12.00 18.13 12.10
CA LYS A 30 12.46 16.76 11.93
C LYS A 30 11.54 16.03 10.96
N MET A 31 12.09 15.35 9.96
CA MET A 31 11.29 14.47 9.08
C MET A 31 10.84 13.25 9.86
N VAL A 32 9.52 13.05 9.97
CA VAL A 32 8.89 11.95 10.71
C VAL A 32 8.28 10.90 9.80
N GLY A 33 8.26 11.16 8.50
CA GLY A 33 7.81 10.16 7.54
C GLY A 33 7.80 10.64 6.11
N PHE A 34 7.54 9.72 5.20
CA PHE A 34 7.30 10.00 3.79
C PHE A 34 6.39 8.95 3.17
N ILE A 35 5.73 9.30 2.10
CA ILE A 35 5.00 8.39 1.21
C ILE A 35 5.49 8.55 -0.21
N SER A 36 5.46 7.47 -0.98
CA SER A 36 5.67 7.53 -2.43
C SER A 36 4.68 6.65 -3.17
N GLY A 37 4.39 7.02 -4.40
CA GLY A 37 3.50 6.28 -5.28
C GLY A 37 3.69 6.67 -6.73
N ALA A 38 3.04 5.93 -7.62
CA ALA A 38 3.03 6.24 -9.04
C ALA A 38 1.61 6.23 -9.60
N ILE A 39 1.33 7.18 -10.48
CA ILE A 39 0.06 7.26 -11.20
C ILE A 39 0.22 6.50 -12.51
N LYS A 40 -0.66 5.52 -12.73
CA LYS A 40 -0.70 4.74 -13.95
C LYS A 40 -2.12 4.72 -14.49
N LYS A 41 -2.34 5.31 -15.65
CA LYS A 41 -3.69 5.48 -16.21
C LYS A 41 -4.57 6.22 -15.19
N ASN A 42 -5.66 5.58 -14.75
CA ASN A 42 -6.64 6.12 -13.80
C ASN A 42 -6.46 5.58 -12.37
N SER A 43 -5.28 5.08 -12.00
CA SER A 43 -4.99 4.54 -10.68
C SER A 43 -3.76 5.16 -10.05
N LEU A 44 -3.76 5.26 -8.72
CA LEU A 44 -2.61 5.58 -7.90
C LEU A 44 -2.13 4.31 -7.21
N ASP A 45 -0.91 3.89 -7.51
CA ASP A 45 -0.26 2.77 -6.84
C ASP A 45 0.63 3.31 -5.70
N ALA A 46 0.26 3.01 -4.45
CA ALA A 46 1.08 3.32 -3.28
C ALA A 46 2.29 2.39 -3.22
N HIS A 47 3.49 2.95 -3.12
CA HIS A 47 4.73 2.19 -3.14
C HIS A 47 5.36 2.06 -1.76
N PHE A 48 6.09 3.08 -1.33
CA PHE A 48 6.86 3.04 -0.09
C PHE A 48 6.30 4.02 0.92
N VAL A 49 6.33 3.60 2.17
CA VAL A 49 6.00 4.39 3.34
C VAL A 49 7.16 4.29 4.31
N GLY A 50 7.73 5.42 4.68
CA GLY A 50 8.65 5.55 5.80
C GLY A 50 7.96 6.29 6.93
N ILE A 51 8.15 5.83 8.17
CA ILE A 51 7.44 6.38 9.32
C ILE A 51 8.27 6.27 10.58
N ASP A 52 8.29 7.31 11.40
CA ASP A 52 8.77 7.24 12.78
C ASP A 52 7.69 6.56 13.64
N TYR A 53 7.90 5.27 13.93
CA TYR A 53 6.93 4.45 14.67
C TYR A 53 6.70 4.93 16.09
N GLN A 54 7.67 5.59 16.72
CA GLN A 54 7.53 6.11 18.09
C GLN A 54 6.49 7.23 18.14
N LEU A 55 6.45 8.06 17.11
CA LEU A 55 5.53 9.18 16.99
C LEU A 55 4.18 8.80 16.38
N ASN A 56 4.10 7.66 15.70
CA ASN A 56 2.89 7.27 14.96
C ASN A 56 1.66 7.12 15.86
N ARG A 57 1.82 6.63 17.10
CA ARG A 57 0.71 6.43 18.02
C ARG A 57 0.08 7.76 18.46
N GLU A 58 0.91 8.76 18.71
CA GLU A 58 0.48 10.09 19.17
C GLU A 58 -0.11 10.93 18.05
N TYR A 59 0.56 10.94 16.89
CA TYR A 59 0.23 11.84 15.78
C TYR A 59 -0.56 11.15 14.66
N ALA A 60 -0.88 9.86 14.76
CA ALA A 60 -1.59 9.08 13.75
C ALA A 60 -1.01 9.24 12.33
N ILE A 61 0.33 9.27 12.22
CA ILE A 61 1.06 9.62 10.99
C ILE A 61 0.65 8.70 9.83
N TYR A 62 0.55 7.39 10.07
CA TYR A 62 0.15 6.44 9.04
C TYR A 62 -1.29 6.68 8.53
N GLN A 63 -2.20 7.02 9.44
CA GLN A 63 -3.58 7.36 9.07
C GLN A 63 -3.62 8.62 8.19
N ARG A 64 -2.84 9.64 8.55
CA ARG A 64 -2.69 10.86 7.73
C ARG A 64 -2.16 10.53 6.34
N MET A 65 -1.15 9.66 6.23
CA MET A 65 -0.60 9.21 4.96
C MET A 65 -1.64 8.55 4.05
N LEU A 66 -2.54 7.74 4.61
CA LEU A 66 -3.64 7.13 3.85
C LEU A 66 -4.61 8.20 3.31
N TYR A 67 -4.92 9.22 4.11
CA TYR A 67 -5.75 10.33 3.65
C TYR A 67 -5.07 11.14 2.55
N ASP A 68 -3.76 11.36 2.62
CA ASP A 68 -3.01 12.08 1.60
C ASP A 68 -2.96 11.33 0.26
N TYR A 69 -2.95 10.00 0.26
CA TYR A 69 -3.15 9.23 -0.96
C TYR A 69 -4.55 9.42 -1.55
N ILE A 70 -5.58 9.42 -0.70
CA ILE A 70 -6.96 9.63 -1.12
C ILE A 70 -7.15 11.05 -1.69
N GLU A 71 -6.67 12.07 -0.98
CA GLU A 71 -6.69 13.46 -1.43
C GLU A 71 -6.00 13.61 -2.80
N THR A 72 -4.82 13.00 -2.94
CA THR A 72 -4.07 13.01 -4.20
C THR A 72 -4.86 12.35 -5.34
N ALA A 73 -5.51 11.23 -5.07
CA ALA A 73 -6.32 10.55 -6.09
C ALA A 73 -7.55 11.38 -6.50
N ILE A 74 -8.24 11.96 -5.53
CA ILE A 74 -9.42 12.83 -5.79
C ILE A 74 -9.00 14.06 -6.58
N SER A 75 -7.96 14.77 -6.16
CA SER A 75 -7.49 16.00 -6.82
C SER A 75 -7.02 15.78 -8.26
N LYS A 76 -6.56 14.57 -8.56
CA LYS A 76 -6.13 14.18 -9.91
C LYS A 76 -7.20 13.42 -10.72
N GLY A 77 -8.43 13.31 -10.19
CA GLY A 77 -9.55 12.63 -10.87
C GLY A 77 -9.31 11.13 -11.10
N LEU A 78 -8.55 10.47 -10.23
CA LEU A 78 -8.27 9.04 -10.36
C LEU A 78 -9.40 8.20 -9.78
N ASN A 79 -9.67 7.05 -10.40
CA ASN A 79 -10.80 6.19 -10.02
C ASN A 79 -10.42 5.09 -9.03
N LYS A 80 -9.13 4.85 -8.83
CA LYS A 80 -8.65 3.72 -8.03
C LYS A 80 -7.37 4.07 -7.28
N ILE A 81 -7.25 3.55 -6.05
CA ILE A 81 -6.00 3.54 -5.28
C ILE A 81 -5.67 2.09 -4.94
N ASN A 82 -4.44 1.69 -5.25
CA ASN A 82 -3.88 0.42 -4.80
C ASN A 82 -2.95 0.68 -3.61
N PHE A 83 -3.40 0.33 -2.41
CA PHE A 83 -2.63 0.51 -1.17
C PHE A 83 -1.59 -0.59 -0.91
N GLY A 84 -1.44 -1.56 -1.80
CA GLY A 84 -0.54 -2.70 -1.62
C GLY A 84 -1.02 -3.71 -0.58
N ARG A 85 -0.16 -4.68 -0.21
CA ARG A 85 -0.54 -5.92 0.48
C ARG A 85 -0.57 -5.87 2.00
N THR A 86 0.11 -4.93 2.63
CA THR A 86 0.31 -4.91 4.10
C THR A 86 -0.68 -4.01 4.80
N ALA A 87 -0.82 -4.17 6.13
CA ALA A 87 -1.62 -3.31 7.00
C ALA A 87 -3.12 -3.21 6.58
N SER A 88 -3.73 -4.35 6.28
CA SER A 88 -5.10 -4.44 5.74
C SER A 88 -6.14 -3.82 6.67
N GLU A 89 -6.04 -4.03 7.98
CA GLU A 89 -7.00 -3.51 8.94
C GLU A 89 -7.08 -1.98 8.94
N ILE A 90 -5.94 -1.29 9.05
CA ILE A 90 -5.94 0.18 9.05
C ILE A 90 -6.33 0.75 7.68
N LYS A 91 -5.99 0.09 6.58
CA LYS A 91 -6.43 0.49 5.24
C LYS A 91 -7.95 0.31 5.07
N SER A 92 -8.54 -0.70 5.68
CA SER A 92 -9.99 -0.87 5.67
C SER A 92 -10.73 0.26 6.40
N SER A 93 -10.09 0.94 7.36
CA SER A 93 -10.67 2.10 8.04
C SER A 93 -10.87 3.32 7.14
N VAL A 94 -10.22 3.36 5.99
CA VAL A 94 -10.41 4.37 4.94
C VAL A 94 -11.21 3.83 3.74
N GLY A 95 -11.86 2.69 3.90
CA GLY A 95 -12.72 2.09 2.87
C GLY A 95 -12.01 1.20 1.87
N ALA A 96 -10.74 0.85 2.09
CA ALA A 96 -10.07 -0.10 1.23
C ALA A 96 -10.68 -1.51 1.37
N VAL A 97 -10.93 -2.14 0.23
CA VAL A 97 -11.48 -3.49 0.13
C VAL A 97 -10.37 -4.44 -0.29
N PRO A 98 -10.21 -5.60 0.38
CA PRO A 98 -9.22 -6.59 -0.02
C PRO A 98 -9.53 -7.15 -1.40
N GLN A 99 -8.49 -7.43 -2.15
CA GLN A 99 -8.58 -8.15 -3.42
C GLN A 99 -7.69 -9.37 -3.37
N ASP A 100 -8.24 -10.52 -3.75
CA ASP A 100 -7.48 -11.76 -3.81
C ASP A 100 -6.40 -11.68 -4.89
N LEU A 101 -5.19 -12.07 -4.51
CA LEU A 101 -4.05 -12.15 -5.40
C LEU A 101 -3.58 -13.59 -5.51
N THR A 102 -3.46 -14.07 -6.73
CA THR A 102 -2.89 -15.39 -7.00
C THR A 102 -1.43 -15.24 -7.44
N MET A 103 -0.55 -15.95 -6.77
CA MET A 103 0.87 -15.99 -7.11
C MET A 103 1.25 -17.37 -7.61
N TYR A 104 1.89 -17.44 -8.78
CA TYR A 104 2.41 -18.67 -9.34
C TYR A 104 3.91 -18.76 -9.10
N LEU A 105 4.34 -19.82 -8.42
CA LEU A 105 5.75 -20.08 -8.14
C LEU A 105 6.16 -21.43 -8.75
N ARG A 106 7.27 -21.43 -9.48
CA ARG A 106 7.87 -22.63 -10.05
C ARG A 106 9.38 -22.61 -9.86
N HIS A 107 9.92 -23.69 -9.30
CA HIS A 107 11.37 -23.88 -9.24
C HIS A 107 11.84 -24.69 -10.44
N LYS A 108 13.03 -24.35 -11.02
CA LYS A 108 13.59 -25.03 -12.21
C LYS A 108 13.90 -26.51 -11.98
N LYS A 109 14.22 -26.93 -10.75
CA LYS A 109 14.49 -28.33 -10.37
C LYS A 109 13.21 -28.98 -9.87
N SER A 110 12.82 -30.14 -10.47
CA SER A 110 11.57 -30.84 -10.18
C SER A 110 11.42 -31.23 -8.70
N ILE A 111 12.48 -31.77 -8.07
CA ILE A 111 12.45 -32.16 -6.65
C ILE A 111 12.14 -30.97 -5.75
N LYS A 112 12.85 -29.84 -5.97
CA LYS A 112 12.60 -28.62 -5.19
C LYS A 112 11.20 -28.06 -5.43
N ASN A 113 10.64 -28.27 -6.61
CA ASN A 113 9.28 -27.83 -6.91
C ASN A 113 8.22 -28.64 -6.13
N LYS A 114 8.43 -29.94 -5.94
CA LYS A 114 7.55 -30.77 -5.09
C LYS A 114 7.59 -30.32 -3.62
N ILE A 115 8.78 -30.04 -3.10
CA ILE A 115 8.96 -29.56 -1.73
C ILE A 115 8.29 -28.17 -1.56
N LEU A 116 8.49 -27.25 -2.51
CA LEU A 116 7.89 -25.94 -2.50
C LEU A 116 6.36 -25.99 -2.39
N LYS A 117 5.72 -26.93 -3.09
CA LYS A 117 4.27 -27.13 -3.02
C LYS A 117 3.76 -27.41 -1.60
N LEU A 118 4.48 -28.25 -0.84
CA LEU A 118 4.12 -28.56 0.56
C LEU A 118 4.20 -27.34 1.47
N PHE A 119 5.21 -26.48 1.27
CA PHE A 119 5.34 -25.24 2.04
C PHE A 119 4.28 -24.22 1.68
N LEU A 120 3.99 -24.04 0.40
CA LEU A 120 3.01 -23.06 -0.08
C LEU A 120 1.58 -23.37 0.40
N GLN A 121 1.22 -24.65 0.53
CA GLN A 121 -0.09 -25.05 1.06
C GLN A 121 -0.33 -24.65 2.52
N ARG A 122 0.75 -24.36 3.28
CA ARG A 122 0.68 -23.93 4.68
C ARG A 122 0.62 -22.43 4.86
N ILE A 123 0.85 -21.66 3.78
CA ILE A 123 0.78 -20.20 3.84
C ILE A 123 -0.69 -19.81 3.79
N GLN A 124 -1.19 -19.30 4.91
CA GLN A 124 -2.53 -18.74 5.01
C GLN A 124 -2.44 -17.21 5.09
N PRO A 125 -3.38 -16.47 4.50
CA PRO A 125 -3.48 -15.04 4.71
C PRO A 125 -3.66 -14.73 6.20
N THR A 126 -3.00 -13.69 6.69
CA THR A 126 -3.23 -13.24 8.07
C THR A 126 -4.66 -12.71 8.17
N PRO A 127 -5.50 -13.29 9.05
CA PRO A 127 -6.85 -12.78 9.24
C PRO A 127 -6.81 -11.36 9.80
N PHE A 128 -7.72 -10.52 9.37
CA PHE A 128 -7.89 -9.16 9.91
C PHE A 128 -9.37 -8.80 9.96
N GLN A 129 -9.71 -7.83 10.82
CA GLN A 129 -11.07 -7.35 10.92
C GLN A 129 -11.30 -6.25 9.86
N GLN A 130 -12.14 -6.57 8.86
CA GLN A 130 -12.55 -5.59 7.85
C GLN A 130 -13.42 -4.51 8.49
N LYS A 131 -13.06 -3.25 8.28
CA LYS A 131 -13.84 -2.07 8.70
C LYS A 131 -14.63 -1.53 7.51
N PHE A 132 -15.85 -1.07 7.77
CA PHE A 132 -16.75 -0.51 6.77
C PHE A 132 -17.09 0.94 7.17
N PRO A 133 -16.24 1.92 6.86
CA PRO A 133 -16.44 3.31 7.27
C PRO A 133 -17.61 3.98 6.54
N PHE A 134 -18.03 3.45 5.39
CA PHE A 134 -19.10 4.00 4.57
C PHE A 134 -20.32 3.07 4.58
N LYS A 135 -21.49 3.58 4.95
CA LYS A 135 -22.75 2.80 5.04
C LYS A 135 -23.13 2.12 3.72
N THR A 136 -22.88 2.76 2.58
CA THR A 136 -23.20 2.25 1.24
C THR A 136 -22.39 1.01 0.85
N ILE A 137 -21.14 0.90 1.32
CA ILE A 137 -20.28 -0.24 1.03
C ILE A 137 -20.76 -1.51 1.75
N LYS A 138 -21.27 -1.39 2.98
CA LYS A 138 -21.78 -2.54 3.74
C LYS A 138 -22.90 -3.26 2.98
N ASN A 139 -23.79 -2.48 2.36
CA ASN A 139 -24.95 -3.02 1.64
C ASN A 139 -24.60 -3.70 0.30
N LEU A 140 -23.41 -3.45 -0.26
CA LEU A 140 -22.97 -4.08 -1.51
C LEU A 140 -22.36 -5.48 -1.28
N HIS A 141 -21.76 -5.70 -0.09
CA HIS A 141 -21.14 -6.99 0.25
C HIS A 141 -22.11 -8.02 0.84
N GLU A 142 -23.26 -7.58 1.36
CA GLU A 142 -24.30 -8.49 1.90
C GLU A 142 -25.19 -9.11 0.77
N LYS A 143 -24.97 -8.72 -0.50
CA LYS A 143 -25.75 -9.21 -1.67
C LYS A 143 -24.97 -10.15 -2.61
N GLN A 144 -23.76 -10.57 -2.23
CA GLN A 144 -22.97 -11.60 -2.92
C GLN A 144 -22.84 -12.84 -2.04
#